data_2b03377734255c82287c9ac51230a831
#
_entry.id   2b03377734255c82287c9ac51230a831
#
_cell.length_a   1.000
_cell.length_b   1.000
_cell.length_c   1.000
_cell.angle_alpha   90.00
_cell.angle_beta   90.00
_cell.angle_gamma   90.00
#
_symmetry.space_group_name_H-M   'P 1'
#
loop_
_entity.id
_entity.type
_entity.pdbx_description
1 polymer ?
#
loop_
_entity_poly.entity_id
_entity_poly.type
_entity_poly.pdbx_seq_one_letter_code
_entity_poly.pdbx_strand_id
1 'polypeptide(L)'
;FFTGNTDPDLVAWEVEREVFDKLLLDHARKKGAEVREETTVLEAHPLEREPGRLRIRNAQGSESTLEARWIIDASGQGSLLAKQFDLRVNHPSHSKVAVYSRFRGMARREGRKAGNVDLVLGPGGWFWLIPLRDDLTSVGFVTGTARWKDSGLSPAELLKDAIARCPYVKGKMGERGEQTGEIWTASNYSYSCRRLVGPGFVLAGDAAEFLDPIWSTGVMLAMRSGELAAHALHRALETSSGPTQEAFDRYERTFRRWTKIHFKMIDAYYDPGFGEVLFNKRNTLGMSDAVTALLAGQSDLGVLDRFRIQLFYWLIKANNKWKFLKDPRPAEHAIPHA
;
A
#
# COMPACT_ATOMS: atom_id res chain seq x y z
N PHE A 1 14.91 0.20 11.25
CA PHE A 1 15.28 -0.11 9.88
C PHE A 1 15.79 1.11 9.11
N PHE A 2 15.27 2.29 9.34
CA PHE A 2 15.60 3.52 8.62
C PHE A 2 16.52 4.44 9.44
N THR A 3 17.52 3.89 10.11
CA THR A 3 18.42 4.64 10.98
C THR A 3 19.58 5.32 10.25
N GLY A 4 19.65 5.20 8.93
CA GLY A 4 20.77 5.77 8.13
C GLY A 4 20.64 7.25 7.82
N ASN A 5 19.46 7.85 7.93
CA ASN A 5 19.28 9.27 7.67
C ASN A 5 19.28 10.05 8.98
N THR A 6 20.32 10.88 9.17
CA THR A 6 20.50 11.73 10.35
C THR A 6 19.86 13.10 10.18
N ASP A 7 19.23 13.38 9.02
CA ASP A 7 18.57 14.65 8.76
C ASP A 7 17.29 14.73 9.63
N PRO A 8 17.24 15.68 10.60
CA PRO A 8 16.10 15.82 11.50
C PRO A 8 14.81 16.27 10.78
N ASP A 9 14.95 16.84 9.58
CA ASP A 9 13.82 17.37 8.80
C ASP A 9 13.18 16.30 7.91
N LEU A 10 13.82 15.15 7.71
CA LEU A 10 13.27 14.02 6.99
C LEU A 10 12.49 13.12 7.95
N VAL A 11 11.20 13.40 8.08
CA VAL A 11 10.26 12.65 8.92
C VAL A 11 9.16 12.02 8.07
N ALA A 12 8.65 10.88 8.53
CA ALA A 12 7.42 10.29 8.04
C ALA A 12 6.31 10.47 9.10
N TRP A 13 5.09 10.55 8.65
CA TRP A 13 3.93 10.75 9.51
C TRP A 13 3.06 9.49 9.54
N GLU A 14 2.79 9.00 10.73
CA GLU A 14 1.74 8.01 10.93
C GLU A 14 0.41 8.74 11.12
N VAL A 15 -0.50 8.55 10.17
CA VAL A 15 -1.74 9.32 10.11
C VAL A 15 -2.97 8.44 10.30
N GLU A 16 -3.95 8.97 11.02
CA GLU A 16 -5.30 8.41 11.00
C GLU A 16 -5.95 8.78 9.67
N ARG A 17 -6.18 7.77 8.81
CA ARG A 17 -6.60 7.94 7.43
C ARG A 17 -7.90 8.73 7.30
N GLU A 18 -8.86 8.50 8.16
CA GLU A 18 -10.12 9.26 8.18
C GLU A 18 -9.91 10.77 8.34
N VAL A 19 -8.96 11.16 9.21
CA VAL A 19 -8.62 12.58 9.44
C VAL A 19 -7.80 13.14 8.28
N PHE A 20 -6.80 12.40 7.83
CA PHE A 20 -5.91 12.83 6.75
C PHE A 20 -6.65 12.93 5.41
N ASP A 21 -7.43 11.92 5.06
CA ASP A 21 -8.18 11.91 3.81
C ASP A 21 -9.23 13.04 3.79
N LYS A 22 -9.90 13.30 4.93
CA LYS A 22 -10.83 14.42 5.07
C LYS A 22 -10.13 15.78 4.91
N LEU A 23 -8.93 15.93 5.48
CA LEU A 23 -8.14 17.16 5.33
C LEU A 23 -7.79 17.44 3.86
N LEU A 24 -7.39 16.42 3.11
CA LEU A 24 -7.09 16.55 1.68
C LEU A 24 -8.35 16.88 0.88
N LEU A 25 -9.47 16.26 1.17
CA LEU A 25 -10.75 16.52 0.53
C LEU A 25 -11.23 17.97 0.78
N ASP A 26 -11.15 18.42 2.02
CA ASP A 26 -11.50 19.81 2.39
C ASP A 26 -10.54 20.82 1.77
N HIS A 27 -9.27 20.46 1.60
CA HIS A 27 -8.32 21.30 0.88
C HIS A 27 -8.70 21.42 -0.60
N ALA A 28 -9.07 20.33 -1.25
CA ALA A 28 -9.55 20.36 -2.64
C ALA A 28 -10.80 21.26 -2.78
N ARG A 29 -11.75 21.15 -1.86
CA ARG A 29 -12.94 22.02 -1.80
C ARG A 29 -12.54 23.50 -1.67
N LYS A 30 -11.60 23.84 -0.79
CA LYS A 30 -11.07 25.21 -0.62
C LYS A 30 -10.38 25.73 -1.89
N LYS A 31 -9.85 24.86 -2.73
CA LYS A 31 -9.24 25.18 -4.02
C LYS A 31 -10.24 25.28 -5.17
N GLY A 32 -11.54 25.14 -4.90
CA GLY A 32 -12.62 25.34 -5.88
C GLY A 32 -13.16 24.05 -6.49
N ALA A 33 -12.72 22.87 -6.03
CA ALA A 33 -13.34 21.63 -6.46
C ALA A 33 -14.74 21.48 -5.83
N GLU A 34 -15.74 21.12 -6.63
CA GLU A 34 -17.03 20.69 -6.11
C GLU A 34 -16.89 19.29 -5.50
N VAL A 35 -17.22 19.17 -4.22
CA VAL A 35 -17.13 17.91 -3.47
C VAL A 35 -18.52 17.49 -3.01
N ARG A 36 -18.97 16.33 -3.44
CA ARG A 36 -20.24 15.71 -3.08
C ARG A 36 -19.97 14.49 -2.20
N GLU A 37 -20.04 14.71 -0.89
CA GLU A 37 -19.96 13.61 0.09
C GLU A 37 -21.28 12.83 0.10
N GLU A 38 -21.31 11.64 0.66
CA GLU A 38 -22.48 10.74 0.72
C GLU A 38 -23.13 10.50 -0.66
N THR A 39 -22.30 10.55 -1.70
CA THR A 39 -22.74 10.39 -3.09
C THR A 39 -22.02 9.19 -3.71
N THR A 40 -22.79 8.19 -4.11
CA THR A 40 -22.26 6.96 -4.72
C THR A 40 -22.32 7.07 -6.23
N VAL A 41 -21.20 6.82 -6.90
CA VAL A 41 -21.19 6.59 -8.35
C VAL A 41 -21.62 5.14 -8.60
N LEU A 42 -22.74 4.98 -9.29
CA LEU A 42 -23.32 3.67 -9.59
C LEU A 42 -22.72 3.08 -10.87
N GLU A 43 -22.49 3.92 -11.87
CA GLU A 43 -22.05 3.55 -13.19
C GLU A 43 -21.35 4.73 -13.86
N ALA A 44 -20.39 4.47 -14.72
CA ALA A 44 -19.68 5.48 -15.47
C ALA A 44 -19.50 5.04 -16.94
N HIS A 45 -19.84 5.94 -17.85
CA HIS A 45 -19.71 5.76 -19.30
C HIS A 45 -18.75 6.81 -19.86
N PRO A 46 -17.43 6.63 -19.74
CA PRO A 46 -16.46 7.53 -20.33
C PRO A 46 -16.49 7.46 -21.85
N LEU A 47 -16.33 8.61 -22.52
CA LEU A 47 -16.30 8.73 -23.97
C LEU A 47 -15.07 9.55 -24.40
N GLU A 48 -14.51 9.24 -25.56
CA GLU A 48 -13.27 9.87 -26.01
C GLU A 48 -13.48 11.29 -26.57
N ARG A 49 -14.58 11.51 -27.29
CA ARG A 49 -14.83 12.76 -28.04
C ARG A 49 -16.03 13.53 -27.57
N GLU A 50 -16.85 12.93 -26.74
CA GLU A 50 -18.06 13.54 -26.13
C GLU A 50 -17.93 13.49 -24.61
N PRO A 51 -18.67 14.33 -23.87
CA PRO A 51 -18.74 14.22 -22.43
C PRO A 51 -19.21 12.81 -22.01
N GLY A 52 -18.42 12.17 -21.18
CA GLY A 52 -18.80 10.91 -20.53
C GLY A 52 -19.90 11.18 -19.49
N ARG A 53 -20.65 10.15 -19.13
CA ARG A 53 -21.77 10.22 -18.18
C ARG A 53 -21.50 9.37 -16.94
N LEU A 54 -21.87 9.90 -15.78
CA LEU A 54 -21.86 9.18 -14.50
C LEU A 54 -23.26 9.18 -13.92
N ARG A 55 -23.78 8.01 -13.61
CA ARG A 55 -25.01 7.87 -12.82
C ARG A 55 -24.63 7.85 -11.34
N ILE A 56 -25.17 8.78 -10.59
CA ILE A 56 -24.88 8.96 -9.16
C ILE A 56 -26.14 8.85 -8.33
N ARG A 57 -25.97 8.44 -7.05
CA ARG A 57 -27.03 8.40 -6.04
C ARG A 57 -26.59 9.17 -4.81
N ASN A 58 -27.38 10.12 -4.35
CA ASN A 58 -27.14 10.89 -3.13
C ASN A 58 -27.59 10.13 -1.86
N ALA A 59 -27.36 10.72 -0.68
CA ALA A 59 -27.74 10.16 0.61
C ALA A 59 -29.26 9.93 0.75
N GLN A 60 -30.09 10.69 0.06
CA GLN A 60 -31.55 10.57 0.07
C GLN A 60 -32.06 9.50 -0.91
N GLY A 61 -31.15 8.80 -1.60
CA GLY A 61 -31.50 7.78 -2.58
C GLY A 61 -31.89 8.32 -3.96
N SER A 62 -31.88 9.63 -4.17
CA SER A 62 -32.18 10.25 -5.48
C SER A 62 -31.04 10.02 -6.46
N GLU A 63 -31.39 9.57 -7.66
CA GLU A 63 -30.43 9.37 -8.74
C GLU A 63 -30.42 10.55 -9.71
N SER A 64 -29.25 10.87 -10.23
CA SER A 64 -29.04 11.88 -11.25
C SER A 64 -27.86 11.51 -12.15
N THR A 65 -27.75 12.22 -13.28
CA THR A 65 -26.64 12.04 -14.21
C THR A 65 -25.75 13.28 -14.20
N LEU A 66 -24.44 13.06 -14.17
CA LEU A 66 -23.42 14.06 -14.38
C LEU A 66 -22.74 13.83 -15.72
N GLU A 67 -22.33 14.92 -16.37
CA GLU A 67 -21.50 14.87 -17.57
C GLU A 67 -20.11 15.41 -17.26
N ALA A 68 -19.08 14.75 -17.79
CA ALA A 68 -17.69 15.16 -17.62
C ALA A 68 -16.88 14.83 -18.88
N ARG A 69 -15.97 15.73 -19.26
CA ARG A 69 -15.04 15.48 -20.38
C ARG A 69 -14.09 14.33 -20.11
N TRP A 70 -13.70 14.14 -18.85
CA TRP A 70 -12.83 13.08 -18.39
C TRP A 70 -13.28 12.58 -17.02
N ILE A 71 -13.06 11.31 -16.77
CA ILE A 71 -13.33 10.65 -15.50
C ILE A 71 -12.03 10.13 -14.91
N ILE A 72 -11.68 10.58 -13.70
CA ILE A 72 -10.61 9.96 -12.91
C ILE A 72 -11.26 8.98 -11.93
N ASP A 73 -11.03 7.70 -12.12
CA ASP A 73 -11.43 6.69 -11.13
C ASP A 73 -10.36 6.57 -10.04
N ALA A 74 -10.67 7.11 -8.87
CA ALA A 74 -9.90 7.00 -7.65
C ALA A 74 -10.72 6.29 -6.55
N SER A 75 -11.60 5.36 -6.94
CA SER A 75 -12.55 4.65 -6.06
C SER A 75 -11.86 3.61 -5.13
N GLY A 76 -10.55 3.65 -5.03
CA GLY A 76 -9.77 2.75 -4.19
C GLY A 76 -9.92 1.29 -4.66
N GLN A 77 -9.91 0.36 -3.73
CA GLN A 77 -10.08 -1.07 -4.04
C GLN A 77 -11.46 -1.43 -4.64
N GLY A 78 -12.40 -0.48 -4.59
CA GLY A 78 -13.67 -0.56 -5.31
C GLY A 78 -13.47 -0.71 -6.81
N SER A 79 -12.48 0.01 -7.37
CA SER A 79 -12.03 -0.07 -8.78
C SER A 79 -13.20 -0.07 -9.77
N LEU A 80 -14.05 0.96 -9.71
CA LEU A 80 -15.30 1.02 -10.44
C LEU A 80 -15.12 0.72 -11.94
N LEU A 81 -14.32 1.56 -12.62
CA LEU A 81 -14.10 1.41 -14.07
C LEU A 81 -13.26 0.17 -14.39
N ALA A 82 -12.29 -0.17 -13.53
CA ALA A 82 -11.48 -1.36 -13.74
C ALA A 82 -12.30 -2.65 -13.70
N LYS A 83 -13.32 -2.72 -12.84
CA LYS A 83 -14.27 -3.84 -12.81
C LYS A 83 -15.25 -3.78 -13.97
N GLN A 84 -15.79 -2.61 -14.26
CA GLN A 84 -16.76 -2.42 -15.34
C GLN A 84 -16.18 -2.81 -16.70
N PHE A 85 -14.89 -2.54 -16.95
CA PHE A 85 -14.21 -2.87 -18.21
C PHE A 85 -13.34 -4.13 -18.16
N ASP A 86 -13.46 -4.95 -17.12
CA ASP A 86 -12.66 -6.18 -16.91
C ASP A 86 -11.15 -5.94 -17.06
N LEU A 87 -10.65 -4.85 -16.49
CA LEU A 87 -9.23 -4.49 -16.54
C LEU A 87 -8.41 -5.12 -15.43
N ARG A 88 -9.05 -5.50 -14.32
CA ARG A 88 -8.39 -5.96 -13.11
C ARG A 88 -7.80 -7.36 -13.29
N VAL A 89 -6.53 -7.51 -12.91
CA VAL A 89 -5.78 -8.76 -12.90
C VAL A 89 -5.29 -9.00 -11.48
N ASN A 90 -5.83 -10.00 -10.81
CA ASN A 90 -5.39 -10.39 -9.47
C ASN A 90 -4.05 -11.12 -9.52
N HIS A 91 -3.27 -11.00 -8.45
CA HIS A 91 -2.00 -11.70 -8.27
C HIS A 91 -2.18 -12.89 -7.30
N PRO A 92 -2.40 -14.12 -7.80
CA PRO A 92 -2.71 -15.28 -6.94
C PRO A 92 -1.61 -15.62 -5.94
N SER A 93 -0.33 -15.38 -6.29
CA SER A 93 0.82 -15.56 -5.40
C SER A 93 0.79 -14.66 -4.16
N HIS A 94 0.00 -13.58 -4.19
CA HIS A 94 -0.20 -12.62 -3.11
C HIS A 94 -1.61 -12.71 -2.51
N SER A 95 -2.22 -13.92 -2.52
CA SER A 95 -3.51 -14.14 -1.86
C SER A 95 -3.35 -14.09 -0.35
N LYS A 96 -3.53 -12.91 0.22
CA LYS A 96 -3.37 -12.62 1.65
C LYS A 96 -4.66 -12.08 2.23
N VAL A 97 -4.76 -12.20 3.54
CA VAL A 97 -5.77 -11.55 4.36
C VAL A 97 -5.07 -10.76 5.47
N ALA A 98 -5.56 -9.56 5.69
CA ALA A 98 -5.19 -8.72 6.82
C ALA A 98 -6.39 -8.62 7.76
N VAL A 99 -6.19 -8.88 9.05
CA VAL A 99 -7.17 -8.66 10.11
C VAL A 99 -6.59 -7.67 11.09
N TYR A 100 -7.29 -6.59 11.41
CA TYR A 100 -6.71 -5.51 12.20
C TYR A 100 -7.74 -4.79 13.06
N SER A 101 -7.23 -4.14 14.11
CA SER A 101 -8.02 -3.31 15.02
C SER A 101 -7.14 -2.22 15.65
N ARG A 102 -7.74 -1.38 16.46
CA ARG A 102 -7.08 -0.36 17.28
C ARG A 102 -7.02 -0.80 18.74
N PHE A 103 -5.91 -0.48 19.39
CA PHE A 103 -5.63 -0.84 20.78
C PHE A 103 -5.09 0.36 21.54
N ARG A 104 -5.42 0.48 22.82
CA ARG A 104 -4.83 1.43 23.77
C ARG A 104 -3.98 0.71 24.82
N GLY A 105 -3.15 1.45 25.53
CA GLY A 105 -2.35 0.90 26.64
C GLY A 105 -1.17 0.03 26.22
N MET A 106 -0.87 -0.06 24.93
CA MET A 106 0.27 -0.86 24.44
C MET A 106 1.61 -0.18 24.76
N ALA A 107 2.61 -0.97 25.11
CA ALA A 107 3.96 -0.48 25.34
C ALA A 107 4.57 0.09 24.04
N ARG A 108 4.98 1.36 24.07
CA ARG A 108 5.62 2.07 22.96
C ARG A 108 7.12 2.19 23.16
N ARG A 109 7.83 2.51 22.09
CA ARG A 109 9.21 2.97 22.17
C ARG A 109 9.26 4.37 22.75
N GLU A 110 10.42 4.80 23.22
CA GLU A 110 10.60 6.12 23.83
C GLU A 110 11.40 7.06 22.94
N GLY A 111 11.32 8.37 23.25
CA GLY A 111 12.04 9.43 22.57
C GLY A 111 11.76 9.46 21.06
N ARG A 112 12.80 9.67 20.25
CA ARG A 112 12.68 9.75 18.77
C ARG A 112 12.13 8.49 18.12
N LYS A 113 12.11 7.36 18.83
CA LYS A 113 11.60 6.08 18.31
C LYS A 113 10.13 5.85 18.64
N ALA A 114 9.47 6.75 19.38
CA ALA A 114 8.10 6.57 19.85
C ALA A 114 7.08 6.41 18.69
N GLY A 115 7.34 7.07 17.56
CA GLY A 115 6.51 6.97 16.36
C GLY A 115 6.91 5.86 15.38
N ASN A 116 7.94 5.05 15.66
CA ASN A 116 8.37 4.02 14.73
C ASN A 116 7.35 2.89 14.65
N VAL A 117 7.03 2.48 13.43
CA VAL A 117 6.26 1.26 13.14
C VAL A 117 7.11 0.02 13.49
N ASP A 118 6.51 -0.94 14.17
CA ASP A 118 7.09 -2.27 14.29
C ASP A 118 6.46 -3.21 13.25
N LEU A 119 7.28 -3.80 12.38
CA LEU A 119 6.93 -4.94 11.54
C LEU A 119 7.46 -6.19 12.22
N VAL A 120 6.57 -7.08 12.62
CA VAL A 120 6.91 -8.24 13.45
C VAL A 120 6.55 -9.52 12.70
N LEU A 121 7.55 -10.36 12.47
CA LEU A 121 7.30 -11.71 11.96
C LEU A 121 6.75 -12.57 13.08
N GLY A 122 5.61 -13.21 12.84
CA GLY A 122 4.95 -14.09 13.78
C GLY A 122 4.63 -15.46 13.18
N PRO A 123 4.19 -16.41 14.00
CA PRO A 123 3.82 -17.73 13.50
C PRO A 123 2.71 -17.67 12.46
N GLY A 124 3.05 -17.96 11.21
CA GLY A 124 2.09 -18.03 10.11
C GLY A 124 1.75 -16.72 9.42
N GLY A 125 2.49 -15.65 9.71
CA GLY A 125 2.25 -14.35 9.11
C GLY A 125 3.15 -13.26 9.66
N TRP A 126 2.72 -12.02 9.53
CA TRP A 126 3.43 -10.89 10.09
C TRP A 126 2.45 -9.85 10.64
N PHE A 127 2.92 -9.04 11.57
CA PHE A 127 2.15 -7.96 12.18
C PHE A 127 2.70 -6.61 11.79
N TRP A 128 1.81 -5.63 11.72
CA TRP A 128 2.17 -4.23 11.92
C TRP A 128 1.70 -3.75 13.29
N LEU A 129 2.50 -2.92 13.93
CA LEU A 129 2.12 -2.13 15.10
C LEU A 129 2.45 -0.68 14.75
N ILE A 130 1.43 0.11 14.48
CA ILE A 130 1.55 1.51 14.06
C ILE A 130 1.09 2.39 15.22
N PRO A 131 2.00 3.09 15.92
CA PRO A 131 1.61 4.03 16.94
C PRO A 131 0.91 5.24 16.31
N LEU A 132 -0.27 5.55 16.82
CA LEU A 132 -1.05 6.71 16.45
C LEU A 132 -1.09 7.70 17.63
N ARG A 133 -1.78 8.85 17.50
CA ARG A 133 -1.93 9.80 18.61
C ARG A 133 -2.73 9.20 19.76
N ASP A 134 -2.75 9.88 20.90
CA ASP A 134 -3.60 9.60 22.06
C ASP A 134 -3.52 8.15 22.58
N ASP A 135 -2.31 7.59 22.66
CA ASP A 135 -2.04 6.22 23.10
C ASP A 135 -2.67 5.12 22.21
N LEU A 136 -3.13 5.47 21.03
CA LEU A 136 -3.78 4.56 20.11
C LEU A 136 -2.74 3.86 19.22
N THR A 137 -2.78 2.54 19.13
CA THR A 137 -1.93 1.75 18.24
C THR A 137 -2.80 0.94 17.27
N SER A 138 -2.55 1.06 15.97
CA SER A 138 -3.14 0.14 14.99
C SER A 138 -2.33 -1.15 14.99
N VAL A 139 -3.00 -2.28 15.20
CA VAL A 139 -2.40 -3.61 15.17
C VAL A 139 -3.11 -4.44 14.13
N GLY A 140 -2.35 -5.00 13.20
CA GLY A 140 -2.90 -5.91 12.22
C GLY A 140 -2.02 -7.12 12.02
N PHE A 141 -2.65 -8.22 11.65
CA PHE A 141 -2.02 -9.48 11.32
C PHE A 141 -2.32 -9.86 9.87
N VAL A 142 -1.28 -10.13 9.11
CA VAL A 142 -1.36 -10.56 7.70
C VAL A 142 -0.93 -12.01 7.58
N THR A 143 -1.77 -12.83 6.95
CA THR A 143 -1.50 -14.24 6.71
C THR A 143 -1.99 -14.68 5.33
N GLY A 144 -1.63 -15.89 4.90
CA GLY A 144 -2.16 -16.48 3.66
C GLY A 144 -3.67 -16.75 3.76
N THR A 145 -4.41 -16.45 2.70
CA THR A 145 -5.87 -16.67 2.66
C THR A 145 -6.25 -18.15 2.84
N ALA A 146 -5.47 -19.08 2.26
CA ALA A 146 -5.67 -20.51 2.45
C ALA A 146 -5.53 -20.89 3.92
N ARG A 147 -4.43 -20.48 4.56
CA ARG A 147 -4.17 -20.75 5.98
C ARG A 147 -5.29 -20.24 6.89
N TRP A 148 -5.81 -19.03 6.63
CA TRP A 148 -6.94 -18.54 7.40
C TRP A 148 -8.20 -19.38 7.23
N LYS A 149 -8.54 -19.73 5.98
CA LYS A 149 -9.70 -20.60 5.70
C LYS A 149 -9.59 -21.97 6.39
N ASP A 150 -8.41 -22.56 6.33
CA ASP A 150 -8.13 -23.87 6.94
C ASP A 150 -8.20 -23.81 8.48
N SER A 151 -7.97 -22.65 9.09
CA SER A 151 -8.05 -22.48 10.54
C SER A 151 -9.48 -22.51 11.08
N GLY A 152 -10.48 -22.20 10.25
CA GLY A 152 -11.88 -22.08 10.66
C GLY A 152 -12.19 -20.92 11.62
N LEU A 153 -11.19 -20.07 11.91
CA LEU A 153 -11.34 -18.97 12.86
C LEU A 153 -12.05 -17.77 12.23
N SER A 154 -12.90 -17.10 13.01
CA SER A 154 -13.41 -15.78 12.70
C SER A 154 -12.26 -14.76 12.67
N PRO A 155 -12.43 -13.57 12.04
CA PRO A 155 -11.41 -12.52 12.06
C PRO A 155 -10.94 -12.14 13.46
N ALA A 156 -11.86 -12.03 14.41
CA ALA A 156 -11.54 -11.68 15.79
C ALA A 156 -10.71 -12.76 16.49
N GLU A 157 -11.09 -14.01 16.32
CA GLU A 157 -10.35 -15.16 16.85
C GLU A 157 -8.97 -15.29 16.23
N LEU A 158 -8.85 -15.07 14.91
CA LEU A 158 -7.58 -15.10 14.20
C LEU A 158 -6.61 -14.05 14.75
N LEU A 159 -7.05 -12.80 14.95
CA LEU A 159 -6.19 -11.73 15.48
C LEU A 159 -5.77 -12.06 16.92
N LYS A 160 -6.71 -12.49 17.76
CA LYS A 160 -6.47 -12.87 19.15
C LYS A 160 -5.50 -14.04 19.29
N ASP A 161 -5.69 -15.09 18.50
CA ASP A 161 -4.82 -16.27 18.47
C ASP A 161 -3.41 -15.90 17.98
N ALA A 162 -3.30 -15.10 16.92
CA ALA A 162 -2.02 -14.64 16.40
C ALA A 162 -1.26 -13.81 17.43
N ILE A 163 -1.93 -12.88 18.14
CA ILE A 163 -1.32 -12.09 19.22
C ILE A 163 -0.83 -13.01 20.35
N ALA A 164 -1.66 -13.96 20.77
CA ALA A 164 -1.32 -14.88 21.87
C ALA A 164 -0.07 -15.73 21.57
N ARG A 165 0.11 -16.11 20.30
CA ARG A 165 1.25 -16.93 19.83
C ARG A 165 2.50 -16.14 19.46
N CYS A 166 2.44 -14.80 19.42
CA CYS A 166 3.60 -13.97 19.14
C CYS A 166 4.12 -13.29 20.42
N PRO A 167 5.23 -13.78 21.03
CA PRO A 167 5.72 -13.27 22.32
C PRO A 167 6.01 -11.77 22.30
N TYR A 168 6.55 -11.26 21.20
CA TYR A 168 6.84 -9.83 21.07
C TYR A 168 5.56 -8.98 21.10
N VAL A 169 4.56 -9.33 20.29
CA VAL A 169 3.30 -8.59 20.23
C VAL A 169 2.54 -8.72 21.54
N LYS A 170 2.49 -9.92 22.11
CA LYS A 170 1.91 -10.18 23.44
C LYS A 170 2.60 -9.34 24.54
N GLY A 171 3.92 -9.25 24.51
CA GLY A 171 4.69 -8.42 25.44
C GLY A 171 4.39 -6.92 25.28
N LYS A 172 4.23 -6.44 24.05
CA LYS A 172 3.80 -5.05 23.77
C LYS A 172 2.37 -4.78 24.23
N MET A 173 1.48 -5.75 24.13
CA MET A 173 0.12 -5.66 24.65
C MET A 173 0.12 -5.49 26.16
N GLY A 174 0.96 -6.27 26.88
CA GLY A 174 1.04 -6.22 28.33
C GLY A 174 -0.31 -6.49 29.01
N GLU A 175 -0.45 -6.00 30.24
CA GLU A 175 -1.70 -6.10 31.01
C GLU A 175 -2.71 -4.98 30.66
N ARG A 176 -2.25 -3.88 30.09
CA ARG A 176 -3.04 -2.66 29.81
C ARG A 176 -3.50 -2.56 28.37
N GLY A 177 -3.02 -3.44 27.50
CA GLY A 177 -3.41 -3.41 26.09
C GLY A 177 -4.86 -3.83 25.90
N GLU A 178 -5.71 -2.89 25.51
CA GLU A 178 -7.15 -3.09 25.33
C GLU A 178 -7.55 -2.76 23.89
N GLN A 179 -8.34 -3.63 23.28
CA GLN A 179 -8.94 -3.36 21.98
C GLN A 179 -10.04 -2.32 22.11
N THR A 180 -9.95 -1.23 21.35
CA THR A 180 -10.90 -0.11 21.39
C THR A 180 -11.66 0.10 20.08
N GLY A 181 -11.24 -0.55 19.02
CA GLY A 181 -11.85 -0.45 17.69
C GLY A 181 -12.57 -1.73 17.29
N GLU A 182 -13.34 -1.62 16.23
CA GLU A 182 -13.90 -2.79 15.53
C GLU A 182 -12.77 -3.62 14.90
N ILE A 183 -13.12 -4.85 14.54
CA ILE A 183 -12.23 -5.71 13.75
C ILE A 183 -12.53 -5.47 12.27
N TRP A 184 -11.52 -5.03 11.55
CA TRP A 184 -11.59 -4.87 10.11
C TRP A 184 -10.82 -5.99 9.40
N THR A 185 -11.28 -6.31 8.21
CA THR A 185 -10.67 -7.34 7.38
C THR A 185 -10.49 -6.83 5.95
N ALA A 186 -9.31 -7.05 5.38
CA ALA A 186 -9.05 -6.86 3.97
C ALA A 186 -8.48 -8.16 3.38
N SER A 187 -8.94 -8.57 2.21
CA SER A 187 -8.50 -9.82 1.59
C SER A 187 -8.36 -9.68 0.08
N ASN A 188 -7.50 -10.50 -0.52
CA ASN A 188 -7.29 -10.57 -1.98
C ASN A 188 -7.06 -9.19 -2.61
N TYR A 189 -6.33 -8.36 -1.91
CA TYR A 189 -6.15 -6.96 -2.25
C TYR A 189 -5.05 -6.72 -3.29
N SER A 190 -4.18 -7.70 -3.59
CA SER A 190 -3.09 -7.52 -4.55
C SER A 190 -3.58 -7.74 -5.99
N TYR A 191 -3.54 -6.67 -6.78
CA TYR A 191 -3.94 -6.67 -8.18
C TYR A 191 -3.29 -5.53 -8.96
N SER A 192 -3.30 -5.65 -10.28
CA SER A 192 -2.99 -4.59 -11.22
C SER A 192 -4.10 -4.48 -12.28
N CYS A 193 -4.12 -3.38 -13.05
CA CYS A 193 -5.02 -3.24 -14.19
C CYS A 193 -4.25 -3.39 -15.51
N ARG A 194 -4.85 -4.02 -16.50
CA ARG A 194 -4.22 -4.23 -17.83
C ARG A 194 -3.84 -2.92 -18.49
N ARG A 195 -4.62 -1.87 -18.28
CA ARG A 195 -4.35 -0.49 -18.70
C ARG A 195 -4.85 0.49 -17.65
N LEU A 196 -4.22 1.64 -17.55
CA LEU A 196 -4.56 2.68 -16.58
C LEU A 196 -5.29 3.86 -17.22
N VAL A 197 -5.25 3.93 -18.54
CA VAL A 197 -5.88 5.00 -19.33
C VAL A 197 -6.72 4.37 -20.41
N GLY A 198 -7.87 4.94 -20.68
CA GLY A 198 -8.74 4.57 -21.79
C GLY A 198 -9.50 5.78 -22.32
N PRO A 199 -10.35 5.59 -23.34
CA PRO A 199 -11.16 6.68 -23.88
C PRO A 199 -11.96 7.38 -22.79
N GLY A 200 -11.65 8.66 -22.53
CA GLY A 200 -12.34 9.47 -21.53
C GLY A 200 -12.10 9.13 -20.06
N PHE A 201 -11.15 8.25 -19.72
CA PHE A 201 -10.87 7.94 -18.32
C PHE A 201 -9.40 7.68 -17.97
N VAL A 202 -9.09 7.87 -16.69
CA VAL A 202 -7.81 7.52 -16.06
C VAL A 202 -8.09 6.82 -14.73
N LEU A 203 -7.40 5.72 -14.44
CA LEU A 203 -7.42 5.06 -13.12
C LEU A 203 -6.27 5.62 -12.29
N ALA A 204 -6.50 5.91 -11.01
CA ALA A 204 -5.48 6.44 -10.10
C ALA A 204 -5.53 5.76 -8.71
N GLY A 205 -4.40 5.74 -8.02
CA GLY A 205 -4.27 5.13 -6.70
C GLY A 205 -4.62 3.64 -6.71
N ASP A 206 -5.29 3.20 -5.65
CA ASP A 206 -5.69 1.80 -5.51
C ASP A 206 -6.71 1.36 -6.58
N ALA A 207 -7.44 2.28 -7.21
CA ALA A 207 -8.30 1.93 -8.35
C ALA A 207 -7.50 1.42 -9.55
N ALA A 208 -6.25 1.86 -9.71
CA ALA A 208 -5.34 1.43 -10.75
C ALA A 208 -4.57 0.15 -10.40
N GLU A 209 -4.00 0.11 -9.20
CA GLU A 209 -3.16 -0.99 -8.73
C GLU A 209 -3.05 -0.97 -7.21
N PHE A 210 -3.21 -2.12 -6.59
CA PHE A 210 -2.92 -2.28 -5.17
C PHE A 210 -1.89 -3.40 -4.98
N LEU A 211 -0.89 -3.09 -4.19
CA LEU A 211 0.19 -4.03 -3.87
C LEU A 211 -0.09 -4.71 -2.51
N ASP A 212 0.92 -4.85 -1.70
CA ASP A 212 0.86 -5.45 -0.36
C ASP A 212 1.18 -4.35 0.69
N PRO A 213 0.52 -4.34 1.85
CA PRO A 213 0.75 -3.30 2.85
C PRO A 213 2.11 -3.36 3.55
N ILE A 214 2.94 -4.38 3.30
CA ILE A 214 4.19 -4.62 4.03
C ILE A 214 5.15 -3.43 4.05
N TRP A 215 5.21 -2.64 2.99
CA TRP A 215 6.11 -1.49 2.89
C TRP A 215 5.40 -0.14 3.07
N SER A 216 4.12 -0.14 3.40
CA SER A 216 3.31 1.09 3.63
C SER A 216 3.36 2.10 2.48
N THR A 217 3.56 1.67 1.25
CA THR A 217 3.75 2.54 0.07
C THR A 217 2.44 3.00 -0.59
N GLY A 218 1.29 2.43 -0.20
CA GLY A 218 0.00 2.64 -0.88
C GLY A 218 -0.42 4.11 -0.93
N VAL A 219 -0.37 4.82 0.20
CA VAL A 219 -0.77 6.25 0.26
C VAL A 219 0.15 7.11 -0.62
N MET A 220 1.46 6.88 -0.56
CA MET A 220 2.43 7.58 -1.41
C MET A 220 2.15 7.35 -2.90
N LEU A 221 1.92 6.11 -3.31
CA LEU A 221 1.60 5.77 -4.70
C LEU A 221 0.26 6.39 -5.13
N ALA A 222 -0.76 6.41 -4.26
CA ALA A 222 -2.04 7.02 -4.53
C ALA A 222 -1.91 8.53 -4.76
N MET A 223 -1.21 9.25 -3.88
CA MET A 223 -0.97 10.70 -4.02
C MET A 223 -0.18 11.02 -5.28
N ARG A 224 0.91 10.30 -5.54
CA ARG A 224 1.76 10.50 -6.72
C ARG A 224 1.03 10.17 -8.03
N SER A 225 0.20 9.14 -8.06
CA SER A 225 -0.61 8.83 -9.24
C SER A 225 -1.68 9.90 -9.49
N GLY A 226 -2.30 10.42 -8.43
CA GLY A 226 -3.25 11.54 -8.53
C GLY A 226 -2.60 12.79 -9.12
N GLU A 227 -1.41 13.15 -8.65
CA GLU A 227 -0.61 14.26 -9.20
C GLU A 227 -0.29 14.06 -10.68
N LEU A 228 0.23 12.90 -11.06
CA LEU A 228 0.55 12.59 -12.46
C LEU A 228 -0.68 12.58 -13.37
N ALA A 229 -1.80 12.03 -12.89
CA ALA A 229 -3.07 12.02 -13.62
C ALA A 229 -3.59 13.45 -13.84
N ALA A 230 -3.53 14.31 -12.80
CA ALA A 230 -3.91 15.70 -12.90
C ALA A 230 -3.06 16.46 -13.93
N HIS A 231 -1.74 16.28 -13.92
CA HIS A 231 -0.84 16.87 -14.91
C HIS A 231 -1.11 16.38 -16.35
N ALA A 232 -1.39 15.09 -16.53
CA ALA A 232 -1.71 14.55 -17.85
C ALA A 232 -3.03 15.12 -18.38
N LEU A 233 -4.04 15.21 -17.52
CA LEU A 233 -5.35 15.79 -17.88
C LEU A 233 -5.27 17.28 -18.13
N HIS A 234 -4.54 18.04 -17.32
CA HIS A 234 -4.36 19.48 -17.53
C HIS A 234 -3.81 19.76 -18.93
N ARG A 235 -2.74 19.06 -19.32
CA ARG A 235 -2.19 19.17 -20.67
C ARG A 235 -3.20 18.77 -21.76
N ALA A 236 -3.95 17.70 -21.52
CA ALA A 236 -4.97 17.23 -22.46
C ALA A 236 -6.12 18.23 -22.66
N LEU A 237 -6.43 19.02 -21.63
CA LEU A 237 -7.51 20.00 -21.66
C LEU A 237 -7.08 21.37 -22.23
N GLU A 238 -5.79 21.70 -22.17
CA GLU A 238 -5.22 22.94 -22.73
C GLU A 238 -4.98 22.91 -24.24
N THR A 239 -4.77 21.71 -24.81
CA THR A 239 -4.50 21.56 -26.22
C THR A 239 -5.78 21.52 -27.05
N SER A 240 -5.94 22.45 -27.99
CA SER A 240 -7.07 22.52 -28.91
C SER A 240 -7.22 21.29 -29.84
N SER A 241 -6.14 20.52 -29.97
CA SER A 241 -6.05 19.29 -30.78
C SER A 241 -6.49 18.02 -30.04
N GLY A 242 -7.01 18.15 -28.81
CA GLY A 242 -7.39 17.01 -27.97
C GLY A 242 -6.21 16.47 -27.14
N PRO A 243 -6.47 15.45 -26.31
CA PRO A 243 -5.46 14.88 -25.42
C PRO A 243 -4.31 14.33 -26.21
N THR A 244 -3.09 14.79 -25.89
CA THR A 244 -1.89 14.16 -26.45
C THR A 244 -1.73 12.79 -25.81
N GLN A 245 -1.89 11.73 -26.56
CA GLN A 245 -1.69 10.34 -26.12
C GLN A 245 -0.35 10.20 -25.35
N GLU A 246 0.65 11.00 -25.73
CA GLU A 246 1.97 11.02 -25.08
C GLU A 246 1.90 11.35 -23.57
N ALA A 247 1.04 12.27 -23.14
CA ALA A 247 0.92 12.65 -21.72
C ALA A 247 0.37 11.49 -20.89
N PHE A 248 -0.62 10.77 -21.43
CA PHE A 248 -1.21 9.60 -20.79
C PHE A 248 -0.27 8.39 -20.82
N ASP A 249 0.45 8.18 -21.92
CA ASP A 249 1.48 7.16 -22.00
C ASP A 249 2.61 7.41 -20.97
N ARG A 250 2.98 8.68 -20.77
CA ARG A 250 3.96 9.05 -19.73
C ARG A 250 3.41 8.74 -18.34
N TYR A 251 2.16 9.07 -18.06
CA TYR A 251 1.47 8.72 -16.82
C TYR A 251 1.57 7.21 -16.56
N GLU A 252 1.06 6.41 -17.48
CA GLU A 252 1.00 4.96 -17.34
C GLU A 252 2.40 4.33 -17.20
N ARG A 253 3.36 4.72 -18.06
CA ARG A 253 4.76 4.23 -17.97
C ARG A 253 5.42 4.58 -16.63
N THR A 254 5.20 5.80 -16.13
CA THR A 254 5.82 6.25 -14.87
C THR A 254 5.23 5.51 -13.69
N PHE A 255 3.90 5.41 -13.60
CA PHE A 255 3.24 4.72 -12.50
C PHE A 255 3.59 3.23 -12.49
N ARG A 256 3.52 2.55 -13.64
CA ARG A 256 3.93 1.13 -13.74
C ARG A 256 5.39 0.88 -13.40
N ARG A 257 6.29 1.82 -13.70
CA ARG A 257 7.69 1.71 -13.28
C ARG A 257 7.81 1.72 -11.75
N TRP A 258 7.09 2.60 -11.08
CA TRP A 258 7.10 2.67 -9.61
C TRP A 258 6.48 1.44 -8.98
N THR A 259 5.29 1.05 -9.39
CA THR A 259 4.61 -0.12 -8.83
C THR A 259 5.41 -1.41 -9.07
N LYS A 260 6.02 -1.57 -10.25
CA LYS A 260 6.87 -2.73 -10.57
C LYS A 260 8.09 -2.85 -9.65
N ILE A 261 8.72 -1.72 -9.31
CA ILE A 261 9.88 -1.72 -8.39
C ILE A 261 9.43 -2.17 -7.00
N HIS A 262 8.33 -1.62 -6.49
CA HIS A 262 7.79 -1.98 -5.19
C HIS A 262 7.27 -3.42 -5.17
N PHE A 263 6.57 -3.85 -6.22
CA PHE A 263 6.07 -5.23 -6.35
C PHE A 263 7.22 -6.25 -6.26
N LYS A 264 8.32 -5.99 -6.98
CA LYS A 264 9.51 -6.84 -6.93
C LYS A 264 10.14 -6.91 -5.52
N MET A 265 10.07 -5.81 -4.77
CA MET A 265 10.55 -5.80 -3.38
C MET A 265 9.59 -6.56 -2.44
N ILE A 266 8.29 -6.53 -2.71
CA ILE A 266 7.29 -7.33 -2.01
C ILE A 266 7.52 -8.83 -2.28
N ASP A 267 7.69 -9.22 -3.54
CA ASP A 267 8.05 -10.60 -3.91
C ASP A 267 9.30 -11.07 -3.16
N ALA A 268 10.33 -10.20 -3.13
CA ALA A 268 11.56 -10.52 -2.42
C ALA A 268 11.35 -10.70 -0.91
N TYR A 269 10.46 -9.91 -0.29
CA TYR A 269 10.16 -10.04 1.15
C TYR A 269 9.60 -11.44 1.50
N TYR A 270 8.76 -11.99 0.65
CA TYR A 270 8.20 -13.33 0.86
C TYR A 270 9.16 -14.47 0.45
N ASP A 271 10.32 -14.12 -0.09
CA ASP A 271 11.37 -15.08 -0.39
C ASP A 271 12.14 -15.46 0.90
N PRO A 272 12.40 -16.77 1.15
CA PRO A 272 13.11 -17.21 2.35
C PRO A 272 14.44 -16.53 2.63
N GLY A 273 15.23 -16.31 1.58
CA GLY A 273 16.55 -15.68 1.69
C GLY A 273 16.53 -14.19 1.98
N PHE A 274 15.38 -13.53 1.91
CA PHE A 274 15.28 -12.08 2.11
C PHE A 274 15.80 -11.63 3.47
N GLY A 275 15.29 -12.26 4.56
CA GLY A 275 15.70 -11.92 5.91
C GLY A 275 17.18 -12.21 6.17
N GLU A 276 17.68 -13.32 5.66
CA GLU A 276 19.08 -13.72 5.79
C GLU A 276 20.03 -12.68 5.15
N VAL A 277 19.65 -12.13 4.01
CA VAL A 277 20.44 -11.10 3.30
C VAL A 277 20.25 -9.71 3.91
N LEU A 278 18.99 -9.29 4.17
CA LEU A 278 18.68 -7.96 4.66
C LEU A 278 19.22 -7.70 6.06
N PHE A 279 19.11 -8.68 6.97
CA PHE A 279 19.57 -8.55 8.36
C PHE A 279 21.04 -8.90 8.56
N ASN A 280 21.75 -9.26 7.49
CA ASN A 280 23.18 -9.44 7.58
C ASN A 280 23.87 -8.12 7.91
N LYS A 281 24.65 -8.10 8.99
CA LYS A 281 25.30 -6.89 9.54
C LYS A 281 26.31 -6.23 8.57
N ARG A 282 26.66 -6.88 7.47
CA ARG A 282 27.58 -6.34 6.48
C ARG A 282 26.78 -5.54 5.43
N ASN A 283 26.82 -4.21 5.50
CA ASN A 283 26.30 -3.35 4.44
C ASN A 283 27.23 -3.38 3.22
N THR A 284 27.23 -4.51 2.51
CA THR A 284 28.10 -4.74 1.37
C THR A 284 27.75 -3.74 0.26
N LEU A 285 28.72 -2.91 -0.13
CA LEU A 285 28.59 -1.91 -1.22
C LEU A 285 27.46 -0.89 -1.03
N GLY A 286 26.98 -0.62 0.18
CA GLY A 286 25.85 0.31 0.43
C GLY A 286 24.50 -0.22 -0.06
N MET A 287 24.36 -1.53 -0.16
CA MET A 287 23.14 -2.19 -0.64
C MET A 287 21.95 -1.97 0.30
N SER A 288 22.19 -2.01 1.62
CA SER A 288 21.17 -1.74 2.62
C SER A 288 20.63 -0.31 2.52
N ASP A 289 21.49 0.66 2.17
CA ASP A 289 21.09 2.05 2.01
C ASP A 289 20.19 2.21 0.78
N ALA A 290 20.50 1.55 -0.33
CA ALA A 290 19.68 1.58 -1.54
C ALA A 290 18.31 0.90 -1.31
N VAL A 291 18.27 -0.23 -0.59
CA VAL A 291 17.02 -0.88 -0.19
C VAL A 291 16.22 0.03 0.72
N THR A 292 16.87 0.65 1.71
CA THR A 292 16.23 1.59 2.63
C THR A 292 15.63 2.80 1.90
N ALA A 293 16.37 3.39 0.95
CA ALA A 293 15.89 4.51 0.14
C ALA A 293 14.64 4.12 -0.67
N LEU A 294 14.64 2.93 -1.28
CA LEU A 294 13.47 2.42 -2.00
C LEU A 294 12.27 2.25 -1.06
N LEU A 295 12.47 1.64 0.10
CA LEU A 295 11.42 1.41 1.09
C LEU A 295 10.90 2.73 1.70
N ALA A 296 11.72 3.78 1.72
CA ALA A 296 11.31 5.14 2.08
C ALA A 296 10.55 5.88 0.96
N GLY A 297 10.23 5.20 -0.16
CA GLY A 297 9.44 5.75 -1.26
C GLY A 297 10.24 6.40 -2.38
N GLN A 298 11.58 6.31 -2.38
CA GLN A 298 12.40 6.83 -3.47
C GLN A 298 12.28 5.92 -4.70
N SER A 299 11.34 6.23 -5.59
CA SER A 299 11.06 5.44 -6.79
C SER A 299 11.95 5.81 -8.00
N ASP A 300 12.53 7.00 -8.00
CA ASP A 300 13.46 7.49 -9.05
C ASP A 300 14.91 7.26 -8.61
N LEU A 301 15.32 6.00 -8.66
CA LEU A 301 16.64 5.55 -8.23
C LEU A 301 17.71 5.86 -9.28
N GLY A 302 18.88 6.30 -8.82
CA GLY A 302 20.08 6.43 -9.63
C GLY A 302 20.60 5.09 -10.18
N VAL A 303 21.51 5.13 -11.15
CA VAL A 303 22.06 3.91 -11.78
C VAL A 303 22.74 3.02 -10.74
N LEU A 304 23.50 3.62 -9.81
CA LEU A 304 24.21 2.89 -8.76
C LEU A 304 23.26 2.17 -7.80
N ASP A 305 22.17 2.85 -7.38
CA ASP A 305 21.20 2.24 -6.47
C ASP A 305 20.37 1.14 -7.13
N ARG A 306 20.05 1.30 -8.42
CA ARG A 306 19.46 0.22 -9.22
C ARG A 306 20.37 -1.01 -9.28
N PHE A 307 21.67 -0.80 -9.48
CA PHE A 307 22.65 -1.90 -9.45
C PHE A 307 22.71 -2.57 -8.08
N ARG A 308 22.76 -1.79 -6.99
CA ARG A 308 22.76 -2.29 -5.60
C ARG A 308 21.52 -3.13 -5.30
N ILE A 309 20.36 -2.68 -5.73
CA ILE A 309 19.09 -3.41 -5.56
C ILE A 309 19.08 -4.69 -6.42
N GLN A 310 19.63 -4.68 -7.65
CA GLN A 310 19.75 -5.92 -8.44
C GLN A 310 20.71 -6.92 -7.77
N LEU A 311 21.82 -6.43 -7.20
CA LEU A 311 22.75 -7.26 -6.42
C LEU A 311 22.04 -7.86 -5.20
N PHE A 312 21.21 -7.09 -4.49
CA PHE A 312 20.40 -7.59 -3.38
C PHE A 312 19.51 -8.76 -3.79
N TYR A 313 18.75 -8.61 -4.88
CA TYR A 313 17.92 -9.71 -5.39
C TYR A 313 18.73 -10.93 -5.85
N TRP A 314 19.90 -10.69 -6.44
CA TRP A 314 20.79 -11.79 -6.81
C TRP A 314 21.31 -12.53 -5.58
N LEU A 315 21.71 -11.82 -4.53
CA LEU A 315 22.16 -12.42 -3.27
C LEU A 315 21.07 -13.25 -2.60
N ILE A 316 19.81 -12.80 -2.60
CA ILE A 316 18.68 -13.58 -2.08
C ILE A 316 18.61 -14.93 -2.81
N LYS A 317 18.59 -14.90 -4.15
CA LYS A 317 18.52 -16.13 -4.98
C LYS A 317 19.75 -17.04 -4.77
N ALA A 318 20.93 -16.43 -4.72
CA ALA A 318 22.18 -17.15 -4.48
C ALA A 318 22.17 -17.81 -3.10
N ASN A 319 21.73 -17.08 -2.08
CA ASN A 319 21.65 -17.62 -0.72
C ASN A 319 20.61 -18.73 -0.58
N ASN A 320 19.49 -18.65 -1.27
CA ASN A 320 18.52 -19.74 -1.31
C ASN A 320 19.12 -21.03 -1.87
N LYS A 321 19.97 -20.90 -2.88
CA LYS A 321 20.62 -22.06 -3.53
C LYS A 321 21.78 -22.63 -2.74
N TRP A 322 22.64 -21.76 -2.19
CA TRP A 322 23.92 -22.18 -1.60
C TRP A 322 23.99 -22.06 -0.09
N LYS A 323 23.00 -21.43 0.56
CA LYS A 323 22.87 -21.28 2.02
C LYS A 323 24.14 -20.78 2.72
N PHE A 324 24.83 -19.78 2.11
CA PHE A 324 26.09 -19.24 2.65
C PHE A 324 25.87 -18.21 3.77
N LEU A 325 24.67 -17.63 3.89
CA LEU A 325 24.27 -16.81 5.01
C LEU A 325 23.34 -17.60 5.92
N LYS A 326 23.55 -17.46 7.21
CA LYS A 326 22.62 -18.00 8.22
C LYS A 326 21.56 -16.95 8.53
N ASP A 327 20.35 -17.40 8.79
CA ASP A 327 19.31 -16.54 9.30
C ASP A 327 19.72 -16.01 10.68
N PRO A 328 19.88 -14.69 10.84
CA PRO A 328 20.21 -14.10 12.14
C PRO A 328 19.02 -14.10 13.11
N ARG A 329 17.84 -14.50 12.66
CA ARG A 329 16.61 -14.56 13.45
C ARG A 329 16.53 -15.89 14.19
N PRO A 330 15.93 -15.93 15.39
CA PRO A 330 15.57 -17.18 16.03
C PRO A 330 14.66 -18.03 15.12
N ALA A 331 14.79 -19.35 15.18
CA ALA A 331 14.02 -20.28 14.32
C ALA A 331 12.49 -20.09 14.42
N GLU A 332 12.02 -19.58 15.54
CA GLU A 332 10.61 -19.26 15.81
C GLU A 332 10.05 -18.10 14.94
N HIS A 333 10.94 -17.32 14.32
CA HIS A 333 10.62 -16.15 13.50
C HIS A 333 10.90 -16.33 12.01
N ALA A 334 11.17 -17.54 11.56
CA ALA A 334 11.26 -17.80 10.14
C ALA A 334 9.91 -17.53 9.46
N ILE A 335 9.94 -16.82 8.31
CA ILE A 335 8.72 -16.59 7.53
C ILE A 335 8.22 -17.97 7.07
N PRO A 336 7.01 -18.39 7.46
CA PRO A 336 6.47 -19.64 6.96
C PRO A 336 6.29 -19.50 5.46
N HIS A 337 6.86 -20.40 4.72
CA HIS A 337 6.59 -20.50 3.30
C HIS A 337 5.08 -20.69 3.08
N ALA A 338 4.48 -19.88 2.20
CA ALA A 338 3.09 -20.02 1.79
C ALA A 338 2.92 -21.30 0.96
#